data_ad812bf64c5e825e52d626bf1efe43c7
#
_entry.id   ad812bf64c5e825e52d626bf1efe43c7
#
_cell.length_a   1.000
_cell.length_b   1.000
_cell.length_c   1.000
_cell.angle_alpha   90.00
_cell.angle_beta   90.00
_cell.angle_gamma   90.00
#
_symmetry.space_group_name_H-M   'P 1'
#
loop_
_entity.id
_entity.type
_entity.pdbx_description
1 polymer ?
#
loop_
_entity_poly.entity_id
_entity_poly.type
_entity_poly.pdbx_seq_one_letter_code
_entity_poly.pdbx_strand_id
1 'polypeptide(L)'
;STQPRQRRFDVDTLLDDPATRIVVCCGSGGVGKTTTAAALALRAAERGRRTVVLTIDPARRLAQSMGLDELDNSPRTVVGVDETGGGSLDAMMLDMKRTFDEVVLAHASPDKAAAVLDNPFYQALSTSFTGTQEYMAMEKLGQLRAQDSWDLIVVDTPPSRSALDFLDAPARLGSFLDGRLIRVLTAPARAGG
;
A
#
# COMPACT_ATOMS: atom_id res chain seq x y z
N SER A 1 44.65 15.49 -1.88
CA SER A 1 43.64 14.42 -1.80
C SER A 1 42.31 15.02 -1.40
N THR A 2 41.48 15.32 -2.39
CA THR A 2 40.12 15.83 -2.19
C THR A 2 39.21 14.62 -1.94
N GLN A 3 38.84 14.38 -0.68
CA GLN A 3 37.79 13.39 -0.37
C GLN A 3 36.50 13.83 -1.07
N PRO A 4 35.77 12.91 -1.76
CA PRO A 4 34.48 13.24 -2.33
C PRO A 4 33.55 13.63 -1.18
N ARG A 5 32.99 14.84 -1.24
CA ARG A 5 31.92 15.29 -0.34
C ARG A 5 30.82 14.26 -0.38
N GLN A 6 30.65 13.51 0.69
CA GLN A 6 29.43 12.69 0.88
C GLN A 6 28.24 13.63 0.74
N ARG A 7 27.44 13.46 -0.31
CA ARG A 7 26.16 14.14 -0.40
C ARG A 7 25.33 13.70 0.79
N ARG A 8 25.14 14.58 1.77
CA ARG A 8 24.17 14.34 2.83
C ARG A 8 22.81 14.19 2.17
N PHE A 9 22.14 13.08 2.47
CA PHE A 9 20.76 12.90 2.09
C PHE A 9 19.91 13.92 2.87
N ASP A 10 19.26 14.83 2.17
CA ASP A 10 18.39 15.84 2.75
C ASP A 10 16.94 15.42 2.56
N VAL A 11 16.32 15.05 3.67
CA VAL A 11 14.93 14.60 3.70
C VAL A 11 13.97 15.70 3.25
N ASP A 12 14.20 16.94 3.66
CA ASP A 12 13.32 18.05 3.30
C ASP A 12 13.35 18.30 1.78
N THR A 13 14.52 18.26 1.18
CA THR A 13 14.65 18.38 -0.29
C THR A 13 13.88 17.26 -1.01
N LEU A 14 13.92 16.02 -0.49
CA LEU A 14 13.15 14.91 -1.06
C LEU A 14 11.63 15.14 -0.92
N LEU A 15 11.17 15.59 0.24
CA LEU A 15 9.75 15.80 0.51
C LEU A 15 9.18 17.00 -0.22
N ASP A 16 9.98 18.04 -0.47
CA ASP A 16 9.57 19.24 -1.20
C ASP A 16 9.50 19.03 -2.71
N ASP A 17 10.21 18.02 -3.23
CA ASP A 17 10.21 17.74 -4.67
C ASP A 17 8.85 17.22 -5.13
N PRO A 18 8.10 17.96 -5.97
CA PRO A 18 6.80 17.54 -6.48
C PRO A 18 6.88 16.30 -7.37
N ALA A 19 8.05 15.95 -7.89
CA ALA A 19 8.27 14.73 -8.65
C ALA A 19 8.31 13.49 -7.73
N THR A 20 8.63 13.65 -6.45
CA THR A 20 8.55 12.58 -5.46
C THR A 20 7.09 12.35 -5.06
N ARG A 21 6.48 11.31 -5.61
CA ARG A 21 5.05 10.98 -5.41
C ARG A 21 4.82 9.79 -4.50
N ILE A 22 5.80 8.91 -4.35
CA ILE A 22 5.74 7.72 -3.52
C ILE A 22 7.07 7.56 -2.78
N VAL A 23 7.01 7.34 -1.48
CA VAL A 23 8.15 6.97 -0.64
C VAL A 23 7.85 5.63 0.04
N VAL A 24 8.75 4.67 -0.08
CA VAL A 24 8.57 3.33 0.48
C VAL A 24 9.59 3.09 1.59
N CYS A 25 9.12 2.80 2.79
CA CYS A 25 9.95 2.47 3.95
C CYS A 25 10.10 0.94 4.06
N CYS A 26 11.27 0.43 3.68
CA CYS A 26 11.61 -0.99 3.70
C CYS A 26 12.70 -1.30 4.73
N GLY A 27 12.76 -2.55 5.18
CA GLY A 27 13.82 -3.02 6.07
C GLY A 27 13.39 -4.17 6.98
N SER A 28 14.33 -4.71 7.75
CA SER A 28 14.09 -5.79 8.70
C SER A 28 13.14 -5.39 9.83
N GLY A 29 12.65 -6.36 10.60
CA GLY A 29 11.79 -6.11 11.76
C GLY A 29 12.48 -5.28 12.85
N GLY A 30 11.75 -4.40 13.51
CA GLY A 30 12.21 -3.64 14.66
C GLY A 30 13.16 -2.46 14.40
N VAL A 31 13.45 -2.12 13.13
CA VAL A 31 14.37 -1.01 12.77
C VAL A 31 13.71 0.37 12.72
N GLY A 32 12.44 0.49 13.11
CA GLY A 32 11.74 1.79 13.17
C GLY A 32 11.08 2.22 11.86
N LYS A 33 10.79 1.31 10.93
CA LYS A 33 10.12 1.63 9.65
C LYS A 33 8.82 2.41 9.83
N THR A 34 7.91 1.92 10.67
CA THR A 34 6.62 2.55 10.93
C THR A 34 6.78 3.95 11.50
N THR A 35 7.69 4.13 12.46
CA THR A 35 8.00 5.45 13.03
C THR A 35 8.59 6.39 11.97
N THR A 36 9.46 5.87 11.12
CA THR A 36 10.06 6.66 10.02
C THR A 36 9.00 7.05 9.00
N ALA A 37 8.15 6.11 8.59
CA ALA A 37 7.06 6.38 7.65
C ALA A 37 6.09 7.44 8.20
N ALA A 38 5.70 7.31 9.48
CA ALA A 38 4.87 8.27 10.19
C ALA A 38 5.51 9.67 10.22
N ALA A 39 6.79 9.75 10.58
CA ALA A 39 7.52 11.01 10.67
C ALA A 39 7.69 11.68 9.30
N LEU A 40 8.00 10.92 8.25
CA LEU A 40 8.12 11.44 6.88
C LEU A 40 6.77 11.97 6.37
N ALA A 41 5.69 11.24 6.61
CA ALA A 41 4.34 11.64 6.20
C ALA A 41 3.89 12.92 6.93
N LEU A 42 4.10 12.99 8.25
CA LEU A 42 3.81 14.17 9.05
C LEU A 42 4.63 15.37 8.55
N ARG A 43 5.93 15.20 8.38
CA ARG A 43 6.83 16.26 7.90
C ARG A 43 6.41 16.78 6.52
N ALA A 44 6.02 15.91 5.60
CA ALA A 44 5.55 16.30 4.27
C ALA A 44 4.24 17.10 4.35
N ALA A 45 3.31 16.68 5.21
CA ALA A 45 2.04 17.40 5.43
C ALA A 45 2.27 18.79 6.01
N GLU A 46 3.11 18.92 7.05
CA GLU A 46 3.49 20.22 7.63
C GLU A 46 4.19 21.16 6.64
N ARG A 47 4.83 20.59 5.61
CA ARG A 47 5.46 21.33 4.50
C ARG A 47 4.52 21.62 3.33
N GLY A 48 3.22 21.41 3.51
CA GLY A 48 2.20 21.82 2.55
C GLY A 48 1.77 20.75 1.56
N ARG A 49 2.18 19.48 1.72
CA ARG A 49 1.75 18.40 0.83
C ARG A 49 0.52 17.67 1.37
N ARG A 50 -0.44 17.41 0.51
CA ARG A 50 -1.53 16.46 0.82
C ARG A 50 -0.93 15.07 0.82
N THR A 51 -0.83 14.45 2.00
CA THR A 51 -0.07 13.22 2.19
C THR A 51 -0.98 12.12 2.73
N VAL A 52 -0.79 10.89 2.25
CA VAL A 52 -1.38 9.69 2.86
C VAL A 52 -0.27 8.71 3.24
N VAL A 53 -0.34 8.16 4.44
CA VAL A 53 0.51 7.06 4.87
C VAL A 53 -0.28 5.76 4.87
N LEU A 54 0.23 4.76 4.13
CA LEU A 54 -0.34 3.43 3.98
C LEU A 54 0.55 2.43 4.72
N THR A 55 0.00 1.72 5.71
CA THR A 55 0.69 0.58 6.31
C THR A 55 0.17 -0.74 5.76
N ILE A 56 1.08 -1.68 5.57
CA ILE A 56 0.77 -3.07 5.22
C ILE A 56 0.85 -3.97 6.48
N ASP A 57 1.41 -3.44 7.58
CA ASP A 57 1.53 -4.16 8.86
C ASP A 57 0.20 -4.08 9.65
N PRO A 58 -0.47 -5.21 9.93
CA PRO A 58 -1.73 -5.24 10.69
C PRO A 58 -1.56 -4.94 12.18
N ALA A 59 -0.34 -4.75 12.67
CA ALA A 59 -0.03 -4.66 14.11
C ALA A 59 -0.41 -3.32 14.77
N ARG A 60 -1.30 -2.52 14.22
CA ARG A 60 -1.80 -1.24 14.77
C ARG A 60 -0.72 -0.19 15.11
N ARG A 61 0.55 -0.44 14.78
CA ARG A 61 1.67 0.45 15.15
C ARG A 61 1.54 1.83 14.51
N LEU A 62 1.09 1.88 13.25
CA LEU A 62 0.87 3.15 12.57
C LEU A 62 -0.28 3.93 13.22
N ALA A 63 -1.42 3.29 13.49
CA ALA A 63 -2.54 3.92 14.18
C ALA A 63 -2.10 4.55 15.50
N GLN A 64 -1.39 3.80 16.34
CA GLN A 64 -0.85 4.27 17.62
C GLN A 64 0.12 5.46 17.42
N SER A 65 1.00 5.40 16.41
CA SER A 65 1.94 6.48 16.11
C SER A 65 1.24 7.77 15.68
N MET A 66 0.03 7.67 15.12
CA MET A 66 -0.78 8.76 14.61
C MET A 66 -1.89 9.20 15.58
N GLY A 67 -1.97 8.61 16.78
CA GLY A 67 -3.02 8.91 17.75
C GLY A 67 -4.42 8.48 17.30
N LEU A 68 -4.51 7.45 16.47
CA LEU A 68 -5.76 6.88 15.97
C LEU A 68 -6.06 5.55 16.69
N ASP A 69 -7.35 5.30 16.93
CA ASP A 69 -7.78 4.06 17.59
C ASP A 69 -7.57 2.84 16.69
N GLU A 70 -7.89 3.00 15.39
CA GLU A 70 -7.74 1.98 14.37
C GLU A 70 -7.59 2.58 12.98
N LEU A 71 -7.05 1.78 12.06
CA LEU A 71 -6.99 2.05 10.63
C LEU A 71 -7.67 0.92 9.87
N ASP A 72 -8.27 1.28 8.74
CA ASP A 72 -8.85 0.34 7.78
C ASP A 72 -8.41 0.68 6.34
N ASN A 73 -9.04 0.04 5.36
CA ASN A 73 -8.72 0.23 3.93
C ASN A 73 -9.21 1.58 3.37
N SER A 74 -9.72 2.45 4.23
CA SER A 74 -10.17 3.80 3.87
C SER A 74 -9.29 4.85 4.55
N PRO A 75 -8.86 5.91 3.84
CA PRO A 75 -8.07 6.98 4.44
C PRO A 75 -8.83 7.67 5.58
N ARG A 76 -8.16 7.88 6.71
CA ARG A 76 -8.66 8.61 7.87
C ARG A 76 -7.77 9.80 8.14
N THR A 77 -8.36 10.96 8.29
CA THR A 77 -7.62 12.20 8.56
C THR A 77 -6.97 12.15 9.95
N VAL A 78 -5.68 12.45 10.01
CA VAL A 78 -4.90 12.59 11.25
C VAL A 78 -5.09 14.00 11.77
N VAL A 79 -5.62 14.13 12.98
CA VAL A 79 -5.84 15.42 13.62
C VAL A 79 -4.59 15.93 14.33
N GLY A 80 -4.44 17.25 14.49
CA GLY A 80 -3.31 17.88 15.19
C GLY A 80 -2.08 18.10 14.30
N VAL A 81 -2.21 17.93 13.00
CA VAL A 81 -1.19 18.31 12.01
C VAL A 81 -1.20 19.81 11.82
N ASP A 82 -0.04 20.44 11.70
CA ASP A 82 0.05 21.85 11.33
C ASP A 82 -0.28 22.01 9.84
N GLU A 83 -1.47 22.51 9.55
CA GLU A 83 -1.99 22.71 8.18
C GLU A 83 -1.74 24.13 7.65
N THR A 84 -0.96 24.96 8.35
CA THR A 84 -0.69 26.36 7.94
C THR A 84 -0.02 26.43 6.57
N GLY A 85 0.73 25.41 6.17
CA GLY A 85 1.32 25.26 4.83
C GLY A 85 0.36 24.80 3.74
N GLY A 86 -0.92 24.52 4.08
CA GLY A 86 -1.92 24.01 3.13
C GLY A 86 -1.84 22.50 2.87
N GLY A 87 -1.03 21.76 3.62
CA GLY A 87 -0.94 20.30 3.55
C GLY A 87 -1.96 19.61 4.44
N SER A 88 -2.05 18.30 4.31
CA SER A 88 -2.91 17.44 5.12
C SER A 88 -2.30 16.06 5.27
N LEU A 89 -2.70 15.33 6.29
CA LEU A 89 -2.26 13.95 6.53
C LEU A 89 -3.45 13.03 6.72
N ASP A 90 -3.52 12.01 5.87
CA ASP A 90 -4.40 10.88 6.04
C ASP A 90 -3.57 9.62 6.33
N ALA A 91 -4.16 8.67 7.06
CA ALA A 91 -3.57 7.38 7.34
C ALA A 91 -4.55 6.25 7.02
N MET A 92 -4.04 5.13 6.52
CA MET A 92 -4.84 3.94 6.23
C MET A 92 -4.02 2.66 6.39
N MET A 93 -4.73 1.55 6.53
CA MET A 93 -4.14 0.21 6.57
C MET A 93 -4.64 -0.59 5.37
N LEU A 94 -3.73 -1.30 4.71
CA LEU A 94 -4.10 -2.20 3.63
C LEU A 94 -4.90 -3.39 4.19
N ASP A 95 -6.15 -3.50 3.79
CA ASP A 95 -6.93 -4.72 3.91
C ASP A 95 -6.72 -5.57 2.65
N MET A 96 -5.97 -6.64 2.80
CA MET A 96 -5.62 -7.55 1.73
C MET A 96 -6.84 -8.13 1.03
N LYS A 97 -7.77 -8.68 1.82
CA LYS A 97 -8.96 -9.32 1.28
C LYS A 97 -9.84 -8.32 0.55
N ARG A 98 -10.11 -7.18 1.16
CA ARG A 98 -10.94 -6.13 0.56
C ARG A 98 -10.31 -5.59 -0.72
N THR A 99 -8.99 -5.38 -0.74
CA THR A 99 -8.28 -4.93 -1.95
C THR A 99 -8.37 -5.97 -3.05
N PHE A 100 -8.24 -7.26 -2.70
CA PHE A 100 -8.40 -8.35 -3.66
C PHE A 100 -9.83 -8.40 -4.24
N ASP A 101 -10.84 -8.24 -3.38
CA ASP A 101 -12.25 -8.17 -3.78
C ASP A 101 -12.49 -6.98 -4.73
N GLU A 102 -11.91 -5.81 -4.44
CA GLU A 102 -11.98 -4.63 -5.31
C GLU A 102 -11.36 -4.89 -6.71
N VAL A 103 -10.24 -5.62 -6.78
CA VAL A 103 -9.63 -6.03 -8.05
C VAL A 103 -10.57 -6.96 -8.83
N VAL A 104 -11.18 -7.94 -8.18
CA VAL A 104 -12.15 -8.84 -8.83
C VAL A 104 -13.34 -8.06 -9.37
N LEU A 105 -13.90 -7.15 -8.56
CA LEU A 105 -15.04 -6.31 -8.96
C LEU A 105 -14.71 -5.39 -10.14
N ALA A 106 -13.47 -4.88 -10.21
CA ALA A 106 -13.03 -4.01 -11.29
C ALA A 106 -12.83 -4.75 -12.64
N HIS A 107 -12.49 -6.05 -12.59
CA HIS A 107 -12.10 -6.81 -13.79
C HIS A 107 -13.10 -7.89 -14.22
N ALA A 108 -14.15 -8.16 -13.44
CA ALA A 108 -15.17 -9.16 -13.75
C ALA A 108 -16.55 -8.50 -13.95
N SER A 109 -17.40 -9.12 -14.78
CA SER A 109 -18.82 -8.74 -14.82
C SER A 109 -19.49 -9.05 -13.48
N PRO A 110 -20.58 -8.34 -13.08
CA PRO A 110 -21.20 -8.50 -11.78
C PRO A 110 -21.52 -9.95 -11.40
N ASP A 111 -22.11 -10.71 -12.33
CA ASP A 111 -22.44 -12.12 -12.09
C ASP A 111 -21.22 -13.00 -11.86
N LYS A 112 -20.14 -12.76 -12.61
CA LYS A 112 -18.88 -13.48 -12.44
C LYS A 112 -18.15 -13.06 -11.16
N ALA A 113 -18.19 -11.78 -10.81
CA ALA A 113 -17.61 -11.28 -9.59
C ALA A 113 -18.24 -11.94 -8.36
N ALA A 114 -19.58 -12.00 -8.29
CA ALA A 114 -20.30 -12.69 -7.21
C ALA A 114 -19.86 -14.16 -7.09
N ALA A 115 -19.83 -14.89 -8.21
CA ALA A 115 -19.40 -16.30 -8.21
C ALA A 115 -17.94 -16.49 -7.77
N VAL A 116 -17.04 -15.54 -8.08
CA VAL A 116 -15.64 -15.58 -7.60
C VAL A 116 -15.55 -15.29 -6.12
N LEU A 117 -16.25 -14.26 -5.65
CA LEU A 117 -16.22 -13.85 -4.23
C LEU A 117 -16.76 -14.93 -3.31
N ASP A 118 -17.77 -15.70 -3.74
CA ASP A 118 -18.36 -16.81 -2.99
C ASP A 118 -17.56 -18.12 -3.10
N ASN A 119 -16.55 -18.17 -3.95
CA ASN A 119 -15.75 -19.38 -4.16
C ASN A 119 -14.84 -19.67 -2.95
N PRO A 120 -14.93 -20.83 -2.28
CA PRO A 120 -14.11 -21.16 -1.10
C PRO A 120 -12.60 -21.15 -1.38
N PHE A 121 -12.20 -21.55 -2.60
CA PHE A 121 -10.79 -21.53 -3.01
C PHE A 121 -10.28 -20.10 -3.13
N TYR A 122 -11.07 -19.20 -3.71
CA TYR A 122 -10.75 -17.78 -3.77
C TYR A 122 -10.63 -17.18 -2.36
N GLN A 123 -11.57 -17.48 -1.46
CA GLN A 123 -11.55 -16.98 -0.07
C GLN A 123 -10.28 -17.43 0.66
N ALA A 124 -9.88 -18.70 0.50
CA ALA A 124 -8.63 -19.21 1.07
C ALA A 124 -7.39 -18.52 0.47
N LEU A 125 -7.38 -18.31 -0.85
CA LEU A 125 -6.28 -17.66 -1.57
C LEU A 125 -6.12 -16.19 -1.15
N SER A 126 -7.22 -15.43 -1.11
CA SER A 126 -7.21 -13.99 -0.80
C SER A 126 -6.75 -13.66 0.64
N THR A 127 -6.77 -14.65 1.54
CA THR A 127 -6.38 -14.47 2.95
C THR A 127 -5.02 -15.08 3.30
N SER A 128 -4.51 -16.03 2.53
CA SER A 128 -3.41 -16.91 2.98
C SER A 128 -2.18 -16.93 2.06
N PHE A 129 -2.20 -16.29 0.90
CA PHE A 129 -1.12 -16.44 -0.07
C PHE A 129 0.08 -15.56 0.25
N THR A 130 1.24 -16.18 0.51
CA THR A 130 2.52 -15.49 0.70
C THR A 130 2.92 -14.81 -0.61
N GLY A 131 3.23 -13.52 -0.58
CA GLY A 131 3.63 -12.72 -1.75
C GLY A 131 2.49 -11.92 -2.39
N THR A 132 1.23 -12.12 -1.96
CA THR A 132 0.11 -11.28 -2.42
C THR A 132 0.07 -9.92 -1.72
N GLN A 133 0.70 -9.80 -0.53
CA GLN A 133 0.74 -8.54 0.21
C GLN A 133 1.37 -7.41 -0.58
N GLU A 134 2.53 -7.68 -1.14
CA GLU A 134 3.28 -6.71 -1.94
C GLU A 134 2.50 -6.34 -3.21
N TYR A 135 1.88 -7.33 -3.86
CA TYR A 135 1.06 -7.07 -5.04
C TYR A 135 -0.19 -6.22 -4.71
N MET A 136 -0.93 -6.58 -3.65
CA MET A 136 -2.10 -5.82 -3.22
C MET A 136 -1.72 -4.40 -2.77
N ALA A 137 -0.55 -4.24 -2.17
CA ALA A 137 -0.02 -2.92 -1.85
C ALA A 137 0.25 -2.09 -3.11
N MET A 138 0.84 -2.68 -4.15
CA MET A 138 1.05 -2.00 -5.44
C MET A 138 -0.27 -1.66 -6.12
N GLU A 139 -1.25 -2.55 -6.08
CA GLU A 139 -2.58 -2.30 -6.60
C GLU A 139 -3.26 -1.13 -5.86
N LYS A 140 -3.22 -1.13 -4.52
CA LYS A 140 -3.74 -0.03 -3.72
C LYS A 140 -3.01 1.28 -4.01
N LEU A 141 -1.70 1.27 -4.18
CA LEU A 141 -0.92 2.43 -4.62
C LEU A 141 -1.41 2.97 -5.97
N GLY A 142 -1.67 2.08 -6.93
CA GLY A 142 -2.23 2.46 -8.23
C GLY A 142 -3.59 3.14 -8.08
N GLN A 143 -4.49 2.58 -7.25
CA GLN A 143 -5.80 3.14 -6.96
C GLN A 143 -5.70 4.53 -6.30
N LEU A 144 -4.85 4.69 -5.28
CA LEU A 144 -4.62 5.97 -4.61
C LEU A 144 -4.03 7.03 -5.56
N ARG A 145 -3.11 6.62 -6.42
CA ARG A 145 -2.55 7.51 -7.46
C ARG A 145 -3.59 7.96 -8.48
N ALA A 146 -4.49 7.06 -8.90
CA ALA A 146 -5.54 7.37 -9.85
C ALA A 146 -6.58 8.36 -9.29
N GLN A 147 -6.79 8.38 -7.97
CA GLN A 147 -7.68 9.35 -7.31
C GLN A 147 -7.16 10.78 -7.34
N ASP A 148 -5.84 10.98 -7.47
CA ASP A 148 -5.14 12.28 -7.46
C ASP A 148 -5.48 13.18 -6.26
N SER A 149 -5.89 12.56 -5.15
CA SER A 149 -6.26 13.27 -3.91
C SER A 149 -5.04 13.66 -3.08
N TRP A 150 -3.91 12.97 -3.28
CA TRP A 150 -2.68 13.17 -2.51
C TRP A 150 -1.48 13.49 -3.41
N ASP A 151 -0.65 14.39 -2.93
CA ASP A 151 0.60 14.78 -3.57
C ASP A 151 1.71 13.76 -3.28
N LEU A 152 1.66 13.13 -2.10
CA LEU A 152 2.63 12.14 -1.64
C LEU A 152 1.94 10.95 -0.97
N ILE A 153 2.39 9.74 -1.30
CA ILE A 153 2.01 8.50 -0.63
C ILE A 153 3.25 7.94 0.05
N VAL A 154 3.19 7.73 1.37
CA VAL A 154 4.25 7.08 2.16
C VAL A 154 3.80 5.67 2.50
N VAL A 155 4.63 4.67 2.20
CA VAL A 155 4.30 3.26 2.41
C VAL A 155 5.15 2.68 3.53
N ASP A 156 4.50 2.17 4.58
CA ASP A 156 5.12 1.39 5.64
C ASP A 156 4.98 -0.10 5.31
N THR A 157 6.07 -0.75 4.95
CA THR A 157 6.07 -2.14 4.53
C THR A 157 6.24 -3.11 5.71
N PRO A 158 5.75 -4.36 5.60
CA PRO A 158 6.06 -5.41 6.57
C PRO A 158 7.56 -5.69 6.60
N PRO A 159 8.04 -6.44 7.62
CA PRO A 159 9.43 -6.87 7.65
C PRO A 159 9.79 -7.64 6.38
N SER A 160 10.66 -7.07 5.56
CA SER A 160 11.18 -7.72 4.35
C SER A 160 12.71 -7.74 4.40
N ARG A 161 13.31 -8.76 3.80
CA ARG A 161 14.78 -8.85 3.70
C ARG A 161 15.33 -7.93 2.62
N SER A 162 14.50 -7.54 1.64
CA SER A 162 14.91 -6.72 0.51
C SER A 162 13.80 -5.79 0.06
N ALA A 163 14.15 -4.53 -0.19
CA ALA A 163 13.25 -3.58 -0.87
C ALA A 163 12.93 -4.04 -2.31
N LEU A 164 13.82 -4.81 -2.92
CA LEU A 164 13.63 -5.36 -4.26
C LEU A 164 12.50 -6.37 -4.30
N ASP A 165 12.28 -7.14 -3.22
CA ASP A 165 11.15 -8.08 -3.15
C ASP A 165 9.82 -7.37 -3.31
N PHE A 166 9.69 -6.15 -2.75
CA PHE A 166 8.51 -5.32 -2.91
C PHE A 166 8.35 -4.80 -4.35
N LEU A 167 9.45 -4.40 -4.99
CA LEU A 167 9.43 -3.86 -6.35
C LEU A 167 9.26 -4.95 -7.41
N ASP A 168 9.73 -6.17 -7.15
CA ASP A 168 9.63 -7.32 -8.08
C ASP A 168 8.28 -8.05 -7.99
N ALA A 169 7.49 -7.80 -6.94
CA ALA A 169 6.19 -8.45 -6.74
C ALA A 169 5.24 -8.29 -7.93
N PRO A 170 5.11 -7.10 -8.57
CA PRO A 170 4.24 -6.92 -9.73
C PRO A 170 4.62 -7.80 -10.92
N ALA A 171 5.92 -7.97 -11.20
CA ALA A 171 6.38 -8.77 -12.31
C ALA A 171 6.10 -10.28 -12.12
N ARG A 172 6.14 -10.76 -10.87
CA ARG A 172 5.90 -12.17 -10.53
C ARG A 172 4.42 -12.53 -10.51
N LEU A 173 3.56 -11.61 -10.11
CA LEU A 173 2.11 -11.84 -9.98
C LEU A 173 1.31 -11.33 -11.16
N GLY A 174 1.78 -10.32 -11.89
CA GLY A 174 1.12 -9.85 -13.13
C GLY A 174 0.93 -10.99 -14.12
N SER A 175 1.94 -11.87 -14.27
CA SER A 175 1.82 -13.07 -15.10
C SER A 175 0.84 -14.13 -14.54
N PHE A 176 0.55 -14.10 -13.24
CA PHE A 176 -0.38 -15.02 -12.59
C PHE A 176 -1.83 -14.53 -12.68
N LEU A 177 -2.02 -13.21 -12.65
CA LEU A 177 -3.34 -12.58 -12.74
C LEU A 177 -3.79 -12.31 -14.19
N ASP A 178 -2.89 -12.39 -15.17
CA ASP A 178 -3.18 -12.22 -16.61
C ASP A 178 -4.18 -13.27 -17.13
N GLY A 179 -5.42 -13.17 -16.69
CA GLY A 179 -6.57 -13.89 -17.21
C GLY A 179 -6.59 -15.40 -16.95
N ARG A 180 -5.52 -16.02 -16.45
CA ARG A 180 -5.51 -17.45 -16.11
C ARG A 180 -6.24 -17.74 -14.81
N LEU A 181 -5.96 -16.95 -13.76
CA LEU A 181 -6.61 -17.12 -12.46
C LEU A 181 -8.12 -16.85 -12.58
N ILE A 182 -8.50 -15.73 -13.20
CA ILE A 182 -9.91 -15.39 -13.43
C ILE A 182 -10.60 -16.47 -14.28
N ARG A 183 -9.91 -17.01 -15.29
CA ARG A 183 -10.43 -18.10 -16.12
C ARG A 183 -10.63 -19.40 -15.34
N VAL A 184 -9.71 -19.72 -14.42
CA VAL A 184 -9.80 -20.93 -13.56
C VAL A 184 -10.92 -20.75 -12.52
N LEU A 185 -11.03 -19.55 -11.92
CA LEU A 185 -12.04 -19.25 -10.89
C LEU A 185 -13.45 -19.11 -11.48
N THR A 186 -13.56 -18.75 -12.77
CA THR A 186 -14.85 -18.64 -13.49
C THR A 186 -15.17 -19.85 -14.35
N ALA A 187 -14.29 -20.87 -14.42
CA ALA A 187 -14.60 -22.11 -15.10
C ALA A 187 -15.79 -22.80 -14.42
N PRO A 188 -16.83 -23.22 -15.15
CA PRO A 188 -17.93 -23.96 -14.55
C PRO A 188 -17.36 -25.21 -13.88
N ALA A 189 -17.74 -25.43 -12.59
CA ALA A 189 -17.42 -26.67 -11.91
C ALA A 189 -17.95 -27.80 -12.80
N ARG A 190 -17.07 -28.57 -13.41
CA ARG A 190 -17.47 -29.80 -14.09
C ARG A 190 -18.08 -30.68 -13.04
N ALA A 191 -19.41 -30.80 -13.06
CA ALA A 191 -20.12 -31.79 -12.31
C ALA A 191 -19.47 -33.13 -12.67
N GLY A 192 -18.76 -33.71 -11.71
CA GLY A 192 -18.24 -35.06 -11.83
C GLY A 192 -19.45 -36.00 -11.94
N GLY A 193 -19.58 -36.65 -13.09
CA GLY A 193 -20.42 -37.81 -13.23
C GLY A 193 -19.68 -39.03 -12.71
#